data_0750187257be5f127743bbc370112cd8
#
_entry.id   0750187257be5f127743bbc370112cd8
#
_cell.length_a   1.000
_cell.length_b   1.000
_cell.length_c   1.000
_cell.angle_alpha   90.00
_cell.angle_beta   90.00
_cell.angle_gamma   90.00
#
_symmetry.space_group_name_H-M   'P 1'
#
loop_
_entity.id
_entity.type
_entity.pdbx_description
1 polymer ?
#
loop_
_entity_poly.entity_id
_entity_poly.type
_entity_poly.pdbx_seq_one_letter_code
_entity_poly.pdbx_strand_id
1 'polypeptide(L)'
;MQNQVPVSQNRPVTGRFAPSPSGRLHLGNLACSLLAWLSAKSQGGRIVLRIEDLDAERCPRVYADLLEQDLAWLGLTWDEGGSTGGAHAPYYQSECGDIYTQSYRKLEQKGLVYPCFCSRSQLHAASAPHTSSGTIRR
;
A
#
# COMPACT_ATOMS: atom_id res chain seq x y z
N MET A 1 12.05 23.62 -26.63
CA MET A 1 11.27 22.44 -27.12
C MET A 1 10.88 21.62 -25.92
N GLN A 2 9.61 21.71 -25.48
CA GLN A 2 9.10 20.95 -24.36
C GLN A 2 8.71 19.57 -24.89
N ASN A 3 9.42 18.51 -24.44
CA ASN A 3 9.04 17.13 -24.67
C ASN A 3 7.81 16.83 -23.82
N GLN A 4 6.62 17.00 -24.40
CA GLN A 4 5.40 16.44 -23.82
C GLN A 4 5.43 14.94 -24.07
N VAL A 5 5.64 14.17 -22.98
CA VAL A 5 5.41 12.73 -23.01
C VAL A 5 3.92 12.53 -23.32
N PRO A 6 3.55 11.80 -24.39
CA PRO A 6 2.15 11.56 -24.69
C PRO A 6 1.53 10.74 -23.57
N VAL A 7 0.61 11.34 -22.81
CA VAL A 7 -0.24 10.63 -21.88
C VAL A 7 -1.14 9.72 -22.72
N SER A 8 -0.91 8.43 -22.62
CA SER A 8 -1.74 7.41 -23.27
C SER A 8 -3.21 7.56 -22.81
N GLN A 9 -4.04 8.11 -23.68
CA GLN A 9 -5.40 8.57 -23.38
C GLN A 9 -6.43 7.45 -23.20
N ASN A 10 -6.04 6.19 -22.98
CA ASN A 10 -7.03 5.09 -23.00
C ASN A 10 -6.84 3.98 -21.96
N ARG A 11 -6.17 4.25 -20.83
CA ARG A 11 -6.18 3.30 -19.71
C ARG A 11 -7.21 3.75 -18.67
N PRO A 12 -8.17 2.86 -18.29
CA PRO A 12 -9.11 3.20 -17.23
C PRO A 12 -8.35 3.54 -15.94
N VAL A 13 -8.71 4.64 -15.33
CA VAL A 13 -8.09 5.08 -14.06
C VAL A 13 -8.42 4.08 -12.98
N THR A 14 -7.40 3.65 -12.24
CA THR A 14 -7.58 2.77 -11.08
C THR A 14 -6.97 3.43 -9.85
N GLY A 15 -7.82 3.79 -8.90
CA GLY A 15 -7.45 4.24 -7.57
C GLY A 15 -7.29 3.05 -6.62
N ARG A 16 -6.66 3.29 -5.46
CA ARG A 16 -6.44 2.25 -4.46
C ARG A 16 -6.66 2.79 -3.05
N PHE A 17 -7.38 2.00 -2.26
CA PHE A 17 -7.31 2.07 -0.80
C PHE A 17 -6.38 0.98 -0.31
N ALA A 18 -5.40 1.31 0.52
CA ALA A 18 -4.45 0.34 1.05
C ALA A 18 -4.19 0.57 2.54
N PRO A 19 -5.22 0.50 3.39
CA PRO A 19 -5.08 0.73 4.80
C PRO A 19 -4.50 -0.48 5.54
N SER A 20 -3.75 -0.20 6.64
CA SER A 20 -3.36 -1.21 7.62
C SER A 20 -4.41 -1.19 8.75
N PRO A 21 -5.17 -2.28 8.96
CA PRO A 21 -6.28 -2.32 9.91
C PRO A 21 -5.78 -2.56 11.34
N SER A 22 -5.04 -1.59 11.91
CA SER A 22 -4.50 -1.67 13.29
C SER A 22 -5.43 -1.09 14.35
N GLY A 23 -6.68 -0.85 14.01
CA GLY A 23 -7.75 -0.26 14.81
C GLY A 23 -8.80 0.34 13.89
N ARG A 24 -9.76 1.10 14.47
CA ARG A 24 -10.74 1.84 13.67
C ARG A 24 -10.07 2.94 12.85
N LEU A 25 -10.65 3.25 11.69
CA LEU A 25 -10.16 4.32 10.83
C LEU A 25 -10.22 5.67 11.54
N HIS A 26 -9.14 6.44 11.47
CA HIS A 26 -9.13 7.83 11.91
C HIS A 26 -9.36 8.77 10.73
N LEU A 27 -9.67 10.05 11.02
CA LEU A 27 -10.01 11.03 9.99
C LEU A 27 -8.99 11.17 8.88
N GLY A 28 -7.70 11.00 9.18
CA GLY A 28 -6.64 11.05 8.17
C GLY A 28 -6.73 9.91 7.14
N ASN A 29 -7.02 8.68 7.60
CA ASN A 29 -7.24 7.55 6.69
C ASN A 29 -8.46 7.79 5.81
N LEU A 30 -9.55 8.27 6.41
CA LEU A 30 -10.80 8.56 5.70
C LEU A 30 -10.62 9.68 4.67
N ALA A 31 -9.91 10.74 5.00
CA ALA A 31 -9.60 11.84 4.08
C ALA A 31 -8.77 11.35 2.88
N CYS A 32 -7.73 10.54 3.12
CA CYS A 32 -6.94 9.95 2.04
C CYS A 32 -7.77 9.02 1.14
N SER A 33 -8.64 8.19 1.74
CA SER A 33 -9.54 7.31 1.00
C SER A 33 -10.54 8.11 0.16
N LEU A 34 -11.12 9.17 0.73
CA LEU A 34 -12.04 10.06 0.02
C LEU A 34 -11.37 10.74 -1.18
N LEU A 35 -10.16 11.28 -1.01
CA LEU A 35 -9.42 11.91 -2.09
C LEU A 35 -9.09 10.92 -3.21
N ALA A 36 -8.64 9.71 -2.88
CA ALA A 36 -8.39 8.67 -3.86
C ALA A 36 -9.66 8.26 -4.60
N TRP A 37 -10.79 8.14 -3.87
CA TRP A 37 -12.10 7.80 -4.43
C TRP A 37 -12.58 8.88 -5.40
N LEU A 38 -12.59 10.14 -4.98
CA LEU A 38 -12.99 11.28 -5.82
C LEU A 38 -12.12 11.38 -7.07
N SER A 39 -10.80 11.25 -6.92
CA SER A 39 -9.86 11.30 -8.05
C SER A 39 -10.13 10.23 -9.09
N ALA A 40 -10.40 8.99 -8.67
CA ALA A 40 -10.70 7.91 -9.60
C ALA A 40 -12.10 8.02 -10.19
N LYS A 41 -13.11 8.23 -9.35
CA LYS A 41 -14.52 8.23 -9.78
C LYS A 41 -14.87 9.44 -10.66
N SER A 42 -14.25 10.61 -10.46
CA SER A 42 -14.42 11.78 -11.34
C SER A 42 -13.97 11.52 -12.79
N GLN A 43 -13.14 10.51 -12.99
CA GLN A 43 -12.62 10.10 -14.29
C GLN A 43 -13.29 8.80 -14.81
N GLY A 44 -14.41 8.38 -14.23
CA GLY A 44 -15.06 7.11 -14.56
C GLY A 44 -14.22 5.89 -14.19
N GLY A 45 -13.27 6.06 -13.28
CA GLY A 45 -12.34 5.03 -12.86
C GLY A 45 -12.90 4.07 -11.80
N ARG A 46 -12.07 3.12 -11.40
CA ARG A 46 -12.38 2.08 -10.41
C ARG A 46 -11.48 2.18 -9.18
N ILE A 47 -11.91 1.60 -8.07
CA ILE A 47 -11.19 1.54 -6.81
C ILE A 47 -10.89 0.09 -6.45
N VAL A 48 -9.66 -0.19 -6.04
CA VAL A 48 -9.23 -1.47 -5.48
C VAL A 48 -8.96 -1.30 -3.98
N LEU A 49 -9.56 -2.15 -3.16
CA LEU A 49 -9.27 -2.22 -1.72
C LEU A 49 -8.24 -3.33 -1.45
N ARG A 50 -7.09 -2.94 -0.91
CA ARG A 50 -6.07 -3.86 -0.43
C ARG A 50 -5.90 -3.71 1.08
N ILE A 51 -5.98 -4.79 1.80
CA ILE A 51 -5.79 -4.82 3.25
C ILE A 51 -4.31 -5.11 3.55
N GLU A 52 -3.64 -4.18 4.25
CA GLU A 52 -2.21 -4.31 4.60
C GLU A 52 -2.05 -4.84 6.02
N ASP A 53 -2.28 -6.13 6.20
CA ASP A 53 -2.38 -6.86 7.47
C ASP A 53 -1.20 -7.82 7.73
N LEU A 54 0.01 -7.48 7.27
CA LEU A 54 1.21 -8.30 7.49
C LEU A 54 1.53 -8.56 8.97
N ASP A 55 1.27 -7.58 9.83
CA ASP A 55 1.44 -7.69 11.28
C ASP A 55 0.13 -8.20 11.89
N ALA A 56 -0.01 -9.51 11.99
CA ALA A 56 -1.25 -10.15 12.43
C ALA A 56 -1.61 -9.81 13.90
N GLU A 57 -0.63 -9.48 14.75
CA GLU A 57 -0.90 -9.08 16.14
C GLU A 57 -1.54 -7.69 16.20
N ARG A 58 -1.05 -6.76 15.37
CA ARG A 58 -1.56 -5.38 15.32
C ARG A 58 -2.76 -5.22 14.39
N CYS A 59 -2.91 -6.11 13.42
CA CYS A 59 -3.92 -6.05 12.37
C CYS A 59 -4.80 -7.31 12.36
N PRO A 60 -5.48 -7.66 13.46
CA PRO A 60 -6.39 -8.80 13.48
C PRO A 60 -7.54 -8.59 12.50
N ARG A 61 -8.06 -9.68 11.94
CA ARG A 61 -9.10 -9.68 10.89
C ARG A 61 -10.32 -8.82 11.24
N VAL A 62 -10.73 -8.79 12.49
CA VAL A 62 -11.88 -7.99 12.95
C VAL A 62 -11.74 -6.50 12.62
N TYR A 63 -10.52 -5.95 12.62
CA TYR A 63 -10.32 -4.55 12.22
C TYR A 63 -10.40 -4.33 10.71
N ALA A 64 -10.09 -5.34 9.91
CA ALA A 64 -10.33 -5.27 8.46
C ALA A 64 -11.84 -5.24 8.17
N ASP A 65 -12.63 -6.07 8.86
CA ASP A 65 -14.08 -6.09 8.72
C ASP A 65 -14.72 -4.76 9.15
N LEU A 66 -14.27 -4.19 10.28
CA LEU A 66 -14.71 -2.87 10.74
C LEU A 66 -14.32 -1.74 9.78
N LEU A 67 -13.13 -1.82 9.19
CA LEU A 67 -12.66 -0.88 8.19
C LEU A 67 -13.56 -0.86 6.95
N GLU A 68 -13.92 -2.02 6.43
CA GLU A 68 -14.84 -2.14 5.31
C GLU A 68 -16.23 -1.58 5.65
N GLN A 69 -16.72 -1.83 6.86
CA GLN A 69 -17.96 -1.25 7.35
C GLN A 69 -17.91 0.28 7.46
N ASP A 70 -16.80 0.83 7.99
CA ASP A 70 -16.60 2.28 8.11
C ASP A 70 -16.56 2.96 6.72
N LEU A 71 -15.86 2.38 5.75
CA LEU A 71 -15.80 2.88 4.38
C LEU A 71 -17.18 2.83 3.71
N ALA A 72 -17.89 1.70 3.84
CA ALA A 72 -19.22 1.52 3.28
C ALA A 72 -20.22 2.50 3.90
N TRP A 73 -20.17 2.73 5.21
CA TRP A 73 -21.02 3.70 5.91
C TRP A 73 -20.83 5.13 5.39
N LEU A 74 -19.61 5.49 5.01
CA LEU A 74 -19.28 6.79 4.39
C LEU A 74 -19.61 6.86 2.89
N GLY A 75 -20.09 5.78 2.28
CA GLY A 75 -20.34 5.70 0.85
C GLY A 75 -19.07 5.56 -0.01
N LEU A 76 -17.93 5.27 0.60
CA LEU A 76 -16.68 5.03 -0.11
C LEU A 76 -16.62 3.57 -0.57
N THR A 77 -17.24 3.30 -1.70
CA THR A 77 -17.30 1.96 -2.30
C THR A 77 -16.04 1.63 -3.08
N TRP A 78 -15.77 0.33 -3.24
CA TRP A 78 -14.69 -0.20 -4.08
C TRP A 78 -15.24 -1.24 -5.04
N ASP A 79 -14.55 -1.43 -6.15
CA ASP A 79 -14.99 -2.29 -7.24
C ASP A 79 -14.32 -3.67 -7.18
N GLU A 80 -13.22 -3.79 -6.43
CA GLU A 80 -12.41 -5.02 -6.33
C GLU A 80 -11.61 -4.99 -5.03
N GLY A 81 -11.39 -6.14 -4.43
CA GLY A 81 -10.54 -6.29 -3.23
C GLY A 81 -11.32 -6.41 -1.93
N GLY A 82 -10.60 -6.49 -0.82
CA GLY A 82 -11.18 -6.79 0.49
C GLY A 82 -12.05 -8.05 0.47
N SER A 83 -13.19 -8.01 1.15
CA SER A 83 -14.16 -9.11 1.17
C SER A 83 -14.90 -9.30 -0.16
N THR A 84 -14.94 -8.28 -1.02
CA THR A 84 -15.56 -8.36 -2.36
C THR A 84 -14.78 -9.30 -3.28
N GLY A 85 -13.48 -9.48 -3.07
CA GLY A 85 -12.63 -10.29 -3.92
C GLY A 85 -12.41 -9.66 -5.30
N GLY A 86 -12.13 -10.49 -6.31
CA GLY A 86 -11.94 -10.03 -7.69
C GLY A 86 -10.86 -10.81 -8.44
N ALA A 87 -10.48 -10.32 -9.62
CA ALA A 87 -9.62 -11.03 -10.55
C ALA A 87 -8.12 -11.03 -10.17
N HIS A 88 -7.69 -10.16 -9.26
CA HIS A 88 -6.28 -9.98 -8.90
C HIS A 88 -5.97 -10.37 -7.45
N ALA A 89 -6.73 -11.33 -6.90
CA ALA A 89 -6.48 -11.86 -5.55
C ALA A 89 -5.06 -12.45 -5.43
N PRO A 90 -4.49 -12.48 -4.20
CA PRO A 90 -5.10 -12.11 -2.93
C PRO A 90 -5.05 -10.60 -2.65
N TYR A 91 -6.03 -10.10 -1.86
CA TYR A 91 -6.12 -8.68 -1.50
C TYR A 91 -5.75 -8.41 -0.05
N TYR A 92 -5.55 -9.44 0.74
CA TYR A 92 -4.97 -9.37 2.08
C TYR A 92 -3.48 -9.61 1.97
N GLN A 93 -2.70 -8.71 2.52
CA GLN A 93 -1.24 -8.77 2.42
C GLN A 93 -0.67 -10.00 3.14
N SER A 94 -1.30 -10.41 4.24
CA SER A 94 -0.99 -11.66 4.96
C SER A 94 -1.09 -12.93 4.11
N GLU A 95 -1.91 -12.91 3.08
CA GLU A 95 -2.10 -14.03 2.14
C GLU A 95 -1.05 -14.04 0.99
N CYS A 96 -0.20 -13.00 0.92
CA CYS A 96 0.79 -12.85 -0.15
C CYS A 96 2.16 -13.47 0.19
N GLY A 97 2.29 -14.28 1.25
CA GLY A 97 3.55 -14.80 1.76
C GLY A 97 4.40 -15.51 0.71
N ASP A 98 3.79 -16.37 -0.11
CA ASP A 98 4.49 -17.10 -1.18
C ASP A 98 5.02 -16.17 -2.27
N ILE A 99 4.25 -15.14 -2.64
CA ILE A 99 4.64 -14.12 -3.63
C ILE A 99 5.87 -13.35 -3.13
N TYR A 100 5.86 -12.97 -1.85
CA TYR A 100 6.97 -12.26 -1.23
C TYR A 100 8.21 -13.15 -1.11
N THR A 101 8.03 -14.40 -0.70
CA THR A 101 9.12 -15.37 -0.61
C THR A 101 9.78 -15.61 -1.97
N GLN A 102 9.00 -15.79 -3.02
CA GLN A 102 9.52 -15.94 -4.38
C GLN A 102 10.29 -14.69 -4.84
N SER A 103 9.76 -13.50 -4.54
CA SER A 103 10.39 -12.24 -4.89
C SER A 103 11.70 -12.03 -4.12
N TYR A 104 11.71 -12.36 -2.82
CA TYR A 104 12.90 -12.34 -1.98
C TYR A 104 13.99 -13.25 -2.54
N ARG A 105 13.66 -14.52 -2.87
CA ARG A 105 14.63 -15.47 -3.44
C ARG A 105 15.25 -14.96 -4.75
N LYS A 106 14.47 -14.27 -5.60
CA LYS A 106 15.01 -13.66 -6.82
C LYS A 106 16.02 -12.54 -6.53
N LEU A 107 15.80 -11.76 -5.49
CA LEU A 107 16.74 -10.72 -5.06
C LEU A 107 18.00 -11.34 -4.44
N GLU A 108 17.84 -12.37 -3.62
CA GLU A 108 18.93 -13.10 -3.00
C GLU A 108 19.85 -13.72 -4.04
N GLN A 109 19.30 -14.41 -5.05
CA GLN A 109 20.06 -14.97 -6.18
C GLN A 109 20.85 -13.93 -6.96
N LYS A 110 20.40 -12.68 -6.97
CA LYS A 110 21.10 -11.55 -7.61
C LYS A 110 22.12 -10.87 -6.68
N GLY A 111 22.28 -11.33 -5.44
CA GLY A 111 23.16 -10.70 -4.46
C GLY A 111 22.69 -9.31 -4.01
N LEU A 112 21.40 -9.00 -4.15
CA LEU A 112 20.83 -7.70 -3.81
C LEU A 112 20.31 -7.60 -2.39
N VAL A 113 20.41 -8.64 -1.59
CA VAL A 113 20.00 -8.69 -0.19
C VAL A 113 21.15 -9.13 0.70
N TYR A 114 21.18 -8.63 1.91
CA TYR A 114 22.14 -8.98 2.94
C TYR A 114 21.47 -8.97 4.33
N PRO A 115 21.93 -9.79 5.28
CA PRO A 115 21.40 -9.78 6.64
C PRO A 115 21.75 -8.45 7.34
N CYS A 116 20.75 -7.79 7.94
CA CYS A 116 20.94 -6.57 8.72
C CYS A 116 20.48 -6.81 10.16
N PHE A 117 21.39 -6.58 11.11
CA PHE A 117 21.16 -6.74 12.55
C PHE A 117 20.97 -5.41 13.29
N CYS A 118 20.83 -4.31 12.56
CA CYS A 118 20.63 -2.99 13.15
C CYS A 118 19.21 -2.85 13.72
N SER A 119 19.10 -2.25 14.89
CA SER A 119 17.82 -1.79 15.42
C SER A 119 17.25 -0.63 14.58
N ARG A 120 15.94 -0.37 14.69
CA ARG A 120 15.32 0.77 14.00
C ARG A 120 15.96 2.11 14.36
N SER A 121 16.30 2.30 15.64
CA SER A 121 16.98 3.53 16.11
C SER A 121 18.36 3.71 15.47
N GLN A 122 19.14 2.65 15.32
CA GLN A 122 20.42 2.70 14.61
C GLN A 122 20.26 3.03 13.12
N LEU A 123 19.25 2.48 12.46
CA LEU A 123 18.94 2.81 11.05
C LEU A 123 18.52 4.27 10.90
N HIS A 124 17.68 4.79 11.79
CA HIS A 124 17.27 6.20 11.77
C HIS A 124 18.44 7.14 12.02
N ALA A 125 19.34 6.81 12.95
CA ALA A 125 20.54 7.61 13.18
C ALA A 125 21.50 7.61 11.98
N ALA A 126 21.60 6.48 11.25
CA ALA A 126 22.41 6.37 10.03
C ALA A 126 21.80 7.07 8.81
N SER A 127 20.47 7.21 8.75
CA SER A 127 19.74 7.89 7.66
C SER A 127 19.45 9.36 7.95
N ALA A 128 19.79 9.87 9.13
CA ALA A 128 19.71 11.31 9.41
C ALA A 128 20.61 12.08 8.44
N PRO A 129 20.12 13.16 7.80
CA PRO A 129 20.93 13.93 6.87
C PRO A 129 22.13 14.51 7.61
N HIS A 130 23.31 13.96 7.33
CA HIS A 130 24.56 14.54 7.82
C HIS A 130 24.82 15.81 7.03
N THR A 131 24.79 16.95 7.69
CA THR A 131 25.01 18.28 7.11
C THR A 131 26.44 18.50 6.59
N SER A 132 27.31 17.48 6.58
CA SER A 132 28.73 17.66 6.27
C SER A 132 29.36 16.72 5.25
N SER A 133 28.67 15.77 4.65
CA SER A 133 29.23 15.05 3.49
C SER A 133 28.14 14.25 2.76
N GLY A 134 27.89 14.57 1.50
CA GLY A 134 26.88 13.99 0.65
C GLY A 134 27.11 12.52 0.26
N THR A 135 27.41 11.65 1.20
CA THR A 135 27.54 10.22 0.97
C THR A 135 26.37 9.51 1.63
N ILE A 136 25.33 9.24 0.83
CA ILE A 136 24.27 8.32 1.21
C ILE A 136 24.91 6.92 1.22
N ARG A 137 25.10 6.34 2.37
CA ARG A 137 25.41 4.92 2.48
C ARG A 137 24.11 4.14 2.20
N ARG A 138 24.09 3.48 1.07
CA ARG A 138 23.05 2.53 0.69
C ARG A 138 23.13 1.27 1.55
#